data_ad0c500249047c8e0d7df376ba240fca
#
_entry.id   ad0c500249047c8e0d7df376ba240fca
#
_cell.length_a   1.000
_cell.length_b   1.000
_cell.length_c   1.000
_cell.angle_alpha   90.00
_cell.angle_beta   90.00
_cell.angle_gamma   90.00
#
_symmetry.space_group_name_H-M   'P 1'
#
loop_
_entity.id
_entity.type
_entity.pdbx_description
1 polymer ?
#
loop_
_entity_poly.entity_id
_entity_poly.type
_entity_poly.pdbx_seq_one_letter_code
_entity_poly.pdbx_strand_id
1 'polypeptide(L)'
;HYRKINEDLIVADHIDQILKKYGLLLAHIDEQDFKSLYLTDLQTLTFYEQRSAHDHVKRLSDIVHRLGSFRNPLAALLLGGLFLYHLNMRTLMLKWKQRFGDHLFIWIQALGQFESLNSFAHFYFNNPEYVFPTLNDRFQIEFKNMGHPMVAKNESITNTLTLQDSKFILLTGSN
;
A
#
# COMPACT_ATOMS: atom_id res chain seq x y z
N HIS A 1 -24.63 -11.64 22.76
CA HIS A 1 -24.07 -10.27 22.91
C HIS A 1 -22.56 -10.29 23.21
N TYR A 2 -22.08 -11.06 24.16
CA TYR A 2 -20.67 -11.12 24.56
C TYR A 2 -19.73 -11.60 23.43
N ARG A 3 -20.18 -12.57 22.62
CA ARG A 3 -19.42 -13.12 21.49
C ARG A 3 -19.21 -12.10 20.38
N LYS A 4 -20.23 -11.30 20.08
CA LYS A 4 -20.16 -10.24 19.07
C LYS A 4 -19.23 -9.10 19.47
N ILE A 5 -19.23 -8.73 20.75
CA ILE A 5 -18.31 -7.71 21.29
C ILE A 5 -16.85 -8.17 21.18
N ASN A 6 -16.54 -9.44 21.46
CA ASN A 6 -15.20 -9.98 21.31
C ASN A 6 -14.73 -10.01 19.82
N GLU A 7 -15.62 -10.34 18.90
CA GLU A 7 -15.32 -10.32 17.47
C GLU A 7 -15.01 -8.89 17.00
N ASP A 8 -15.80 -7.91 17.42
CA ASP A 8 -15.59 -6.50 17.09
C ASP A 8 -14.27 -5.95 17.67
N LEU A 9 -13.86 -6.40 18.86
CA LEU A 9 -12.60 -6.01 19.49
C LEU A 9 -11.38 -6.63 18.78
N ILE A 10 -11.46 -7.88 18.33
CA ILE A 10 -10.39 -8.53 17.55
C ILE A 10 -10.19 -7.81 16.23
N VAL A 11 -11.29 -7.42 15.59
CA VAL A 11 -11.25 -6.64 14.32
C VAL A 11 -10.60 -5.27 14.57
N ALA A 12 -10.93 -4.58 15.65
CA ALA A 12 -10.34 -3.30 15.99
C ALA A 12 -8.82 -3.40 16.24
N ASP A 13 -8.37 -4.39 16.98
CA ASP A 13 -6.94 -4.64 17.22
C ASP A 13 -6.19 -4.92 15.90
N HIS A 14 -6.80 -5.69 15.01
CA HIS A 14 -6.21 -5.98 13.69
C HIS A 14 -6.12 -4.73 12.81
N ILE A 15 -7.17 -3.92 12.78
CA ILE A 15 -7.19 -2.65 12.05
C ILE A 15 -6.12 -1.69 12.61
N ASP A 16 -5.98 -1.58 13.94
CA ASP A 16 -4.96 -0.74 14.56
C ASP A 16 -3.54 -1.15 14.14
N GLN A 17 -3.25 -2.45 14.10
CA GLN A 17 -1.96 -2.97 13.65
C GLN A 17 -1.68 -2.63 12.18
N ILE A 18 -2.69 -2.74 11.31
CA ILE A 18 -2.58 -2.38 9.90
C ILE A 18 -2.31 -0.88 9.76
N LEU A 19 -3.07 -0.03 10.46
CA LEU A 19 -2.91 1.42 10.42
C LEU A 19 -1.52 1.84 10.91
N LYS A 20 -0.98 1.20 11.97
CA LYS A 20 0.38 1.44 12.43
C LYS A 20 1.43 1.11 11.39
N LYS A 21 1.30 -0.04 10.70
CA LYS A 21 2.22 -0.41 9.61
C LYS A 21 2.18 0.60 8.47
N TYR A 22 0.99 0.96 8.00
CA TYR A 22 0.85 1.97 6.94
C TYR A 22 1.37 3.34 7.39
N GLY A 23 1.12 3.74 8.64
CA GLY A 23 1.67 4.96 9.20
C GLY A 23 3.20 4.99 9.17
N LEU A 24 3.87 3.89 9.53
CA LEU A 24 5.33 3.79 9.47
C LEU A 24 5.87 3.88 8.04
N LEU A 25 5.21 3.22 7.08
CA LEU A 25 5.61 3.29 5.67
C LEU A 25 5.45 4.70 5.11
N LEU A 26 4.35 5.38 5.42
CA LEU A 26 4.12 6.77 5.03
C LEU A 26 5.16 7.71 5.66
N ALA A 27 5.48 7.54 6.96
CA ALA A 27 6.53 8.32 7.61
C ALA A 27 7.88 8.14 6.91
N HIS A 28 8.21 6.91 6.53
CA HIS A 28 9.46 6.63 5.81
C HIS A 28 9.50 7.31 4.44
N ILE A 29 8.38 7.36 3.71
CA ILE A 29 8.28 8.07 2.43
C ILE A 29 8.47 9.58 2.65
N ASP A 30 7.87 10.15 3.69
CA ASP A 30 7.93 11.58 3.98
C ASP A 30 9.36 12.06 4.31
N GLU A 31 10.18 11.20 4.91
CA GLU A 31 11.57 11.47 5.28
C GLU A 31 12.54 11.42 4.10
N GLN A 32 12.11 10.91 2.94
CA GLN A 32 13.00 10.77 1.78
C GLN A 32 13.10 12.07 0.96
N ASP A 33 14.31 12.36 0.52
CA ASP A 33 14.58 13.42 -0.46
C ASP A 33 14.69 12.79 -1.86
N PHE A 34 13.59 12.78 -2.58
CA PHE A 34 13.54 12.20 -3.92
C PHE A 34 14.04 13.19 -4.97
N LYS A 35 14.96 12.73 -5.83
CA LYS A 35 15.49 13.51 -6.96
C LYS A 35 14.65 13.35 -8.24
N SER A 36 13.88 12.28 -8.33
CA SER A 36 13.00 12.01 -9.47
C SER A 36 11.73 12.84 -9.32
N LEU A 37 11.38 13.61 -10.36
CA LEU A 37 10.14 14.39 -10.40
C LEU A 37 8.91 13.52 -10.12
N TYR A 38 8.84 12.34 -10.74
CA TYR A 38 7.74 11.42 -10.53
C TYR A 38 7.59 10.96 -9.06
N LEU A 39 8.71 10.65 -8.38
CA LEU A 39 8.67 10.25 -6.97
C LEU A 39 8.33 11.43 -6.05
N THR A 40 8.80 12.62 -6.38
CA THR A 40 8.43 13.87 -5.67
C THR A 40 6.95 14.16 -5.82
N ASP A 41 6.40 14.07 -7.04
CA ASP A 41 4.98 14.25 -7.29
C ASP A 41 4.15 13.21 -6.53
N LEU A 42 4.58 11.94 -6.56
CA LEU A 42 3.93 10.88 -5.81
C LEU A 42 3.97 11.11 -4.29
N GLN A 43 5.09 11.62 -3.76
CA GLN A 43 5.23 12.00 -2.36
C GLN A 43 4.27 13.15 -1.99
N THR A 44 4.04 14.13 -2.89
CA THR A 44 3.10 15.22 -2.59
C THR A 44 1.67 14.73 -2.36
N LEU A 45 1.27 13.59 -2.96
CA LEU A 45 -0.04 12.98 -2.73
C LEU A 45 -0.22 12.47 -1.30
N THR A 46 0.88 12.25 -0.55
CA THR A 46 0.83 11.84 0.85
C THR A 46 0.67 13.01 1.82
N PHE A 47 0.48 14.24 1.31
CA PHE A 47 0.22 15.41 2.14
C PHE A 47 -1.19 15.94 1.95
N TYR A 48 -1.78 16.43 3.03
CA TYR A 48 -3.05 17.11 3.03
C TYR A 48 -3.09 18.19 4.11
N GLU A 49 -3.56 19.42 3.75
CA GLU A 49 -3.60 20.56 4.66
C GLU A 49 -2.27 20.83 5.38
N GLN A 50 -1.15 20.74 4.65
CA GLN A 50 0.22 20.93 5.15
C GLN A 50 0.65 19.90 6.21
N ARG A 51 -0.04 18.76 6.29
CA ARG A 51 0.29 17.66 7.18
C ARG A 51 0.47 16.38 6.38
N SER A 52 1.35 15.54 6.88
CA SER A 52 1.59 14.22 6.32
C SER A 52 0.40 13.28 6.52
N ALA A 53 0.19 12.39 5.57
CA ALA A 53 -0.71 11.25 5.69
C ALA A 53 -0.39 10.39 6.93
N HIS A 54 0.91 10.26 7.29
CA HIS A 54 1.34 9.61 8.51
C HIS A 54 0.62 10.14 9.75
N ASP A 55 0.58 11.47 9.93
CA ASP A 55 -0.06 12.10 11.09
C ASP A 55 -1.56 11.81 11.15
N HIS A 56 -2.22 11.85 9.98
CA HIS A 56 -3.66 11.58 9.89
C HIS A 56 -3.99 10.11 10.15
N VAL A 57 -3.20 9.17 9.62
CA VAL A 57 -3.34 7.72 9.83
C VAL A 57 -3.03 7.36 11.28
N LYS A 58 -1.98 7.94 11.88
CA LYS A 58 -1.66 7.78 13.30
C LYS A 58 -2.83 8.21 14.19
N ARG A 59 -3.44 9.36 13.89
CA ARG A 59 -4.61 9.82 14.63
C ARG A 59 -5.79 8.86 14.52
N LEU A 60 -6.02 8.26 13.35
CA LEU A 60 -7.05 7.22 13.19
C LEU A 60 -6.71 5.98 14.01
N SER A 61 -5.46 5.51 13.97
CA SER A 61 -4.96 4.40 14.78
C SER A 61 -5.21 4.65 16.27
N ASP A 62 -4.90 5.85 16.77
CA ASP A 62 -5.15 6.23 18.17
C ASP A 62 -6.64 6.16 18.54
N ILE A 63 -7.54 6.59 17.64
CA ILE A 63 -8.99 6.49 17.86
C ILE A 63 -9.42 5.02 17.91
N VAL A 64 -8.95 4.19 16.97
CA VAL A 64 -9.29 2.76 16.91
C VAL A 64 -8.73 2.02 18.14
N HIS A 65 -7.48 2.30 18.52
CA HIS A 65 -6.85 1.73 19.70
C HIS A 65 -7.64 2.04 20.97
N ARG A 66 -8.08 3.29 21.14
CA ARG A 66 -8.90 3.70 22.29
C ARG A 66 -10.28 3.02 22.30
N LEU A 67 -10.86 2.75 21.13
CA LEU A 67 -12.09 1.96 21.04
C LEU A 67 -11.87 0.51 21.47
N GLY A 68 -10.72 -0.09 21.15
CA GLY A 68 -10.33 -1.45 21.51
C GLY A 68 -9.91 -1.62 22.97
N SER A 69 -9.44 -0.55 23.65
CA SER A 69 -8.85 -0.62 24.99
C SER A 69 -9.83 -0.96 26.12
N PHE A 70 -11.14 -0.96 25.87
CA PHE A 70 -12.17 -1.26 26.89
C PHE A 70 -12.41 -2.76 27.15
N ARG A 71 -11.36 -3.56 27.04
CA ARG A 71 -11.42 -5.00 27.42
C ARG A 71 -11.56 -5.22 28.93
N ASN A 72 -11.28 -4.19 29.76
CA ASN A 72 -11.36 -4.32 31.21
C ASN A 72 -12.70 -3.76 31.73
N PRO A 73 -13.67 -4.63 32.17
CA PRO A 73 -14.98 -4.20 32.66
C PRO A 73 -14.89 -3.35 33.93
N LEU A 74 -13.80 -3.49 34.72
CA LEU A 74 -13.57 -2.67 35.91
C LEU A 74 -13.20 -1.23 35.55
N ALA A 75 -12.35 -1.03 34.53
CA ALA A 75 -12.05 0.31 34.00
C ALA A 75 -13.30 0.98 33.39
N ALA A 76 -14.13 0.17 32.78
CA ALA A 76 -15.42 0.58 32.24
C ALA A 76 -16.40 1.08 33.31
N LEU A 77 -16.45 0.42 34.50
CA LEU A 77 -17.31 0.78 35.59
C LEU A 77 -16.83 2.04 36.33
N LEU A 78 -15.50 2.20 36.49
CA LEU A 78 -14.89 3.33 37.19
C LEU A 78 -15.03 4.65 36.40
N LEU A 79 -15.10 4.60 35.08
CA LEU A 79 -15.20 5.79 34.25
C LEU A 79 -16.62 6.32 34.10
N GLY A 80 -17.64 5.76 34.78
CA GLY A 80 -19.02 6.29 34.98
C GLY A 80 -19.73 6.90 33.77
N GLY A 81 -19.06 6.97 32.65
CA GLY A 81 -19.48 7.61 31.41
C GLY A 81 -19.28 6.73 30.16
N LEU A 82 -19.30 5.43 30.31
CA LEU A 82 -19.05 4.44 29.23
C LEU A 82 -19.85 4.73 27.98
N PHE A 83 -21.10 5.04 28.14
CA PHE A 83 -21.99 5.33 27.02
C PHE A 83 -21.57 6.64 26.31
N LEU A 84 -21.23 7.68 27.06
CA LEU A 84 -20.77 8.96 26.52
C LEU A 84 -19.38 8.83 25.86
N TYR A 85 -18.50 8.01 26.41
CA TYR A 85 -17.19 7.77 25.83
C TYR A 85 -17.30 7.06 24.49
N HIS A 86 -18.07 5.97 24.37
CA HIS A 86 -18.31 5.30 23.11
C HIS A 86 -18.95 6.19 22.06
N LEU A 87 -19.91 7.02 22.46
CA LEU A 87 -20.51 8.01 21.55
C LEU A 87 -19.49 9.04 21.10
N ASN A 88 -18.63 9.49 22.00
CA ASN A 88 -17.58 10.47 21.66
C ASN A 88 -16.55 9.87 20.70
N MET A 89 -16.06 8.64 20.94
CA MET A 89 -15.12 7.95 20.06
C MET A 89 -15.74 7.68 18.67
N ARG A 90 -17.00 7.26 18.66
CA ARG A 90 -17.75 7.08 17.41
C ARG A 90 -17.86 8.40 16.64
N THR A 91 -18.16 9.48 17.33
CA THR A 91 -18.25 10.82 16.71
C THR A 91 -16.90 11.27 16.15
N LEU A 92 -15.81 11.04 16.89
CA LEU A 92 -14.45 11.33 16.39
C LEU A 92 -14.10 10.53 15.15
N MET A 93 -14.43 9.24 15.13
CA MET A 93 -14.22 8.36 13.97
C MET A 93 -15.03 8.80 12.75
N LEU A 94 -16.30 9.17 12.95
CA LEU A 94 -17.16 9.70 11.87
C LEU A 94 -16.63 11.02 11.31
N LYS A 95 -16.22 11.96 12.19
CA LYS A 95 -15.61 13.23 11.78
C LYS A 95 -14.32 12.99 11.01
N TRP A 96 -13.48 12.06 11.47
CA TRP A 96 -12.25 11.71 10.76
C TRP A 96 -12.59 11.13 9.37
N LYS A 97 -13.52 10.18 9.30
CA LYS A 97 -13.96 9.58 8.03
C LYS A 97 -14.53 10.62 7.06
N GLN A 98 -15.35 11.52 7.53
CA GLN A 98 -15.94 12.58 6.70
C GLN A 98 -14.89 13.55 6.14
N ARG A 99 -13.83 13.80 6.90
CA ARG A 99 -12.79 14.76 6.49
C ARG A 99 -11.68 14.12 5.65
N PHE A 100 -11.30 12.89 5.96
CA PHE A 100 -10.10 12.26 5.41
C PHE A 100 -10.38 10.93 4.67
N GLY A 101 -11.63 10.47 4.59
CA GLY A 101 -11.95 9.18 4.01
C GLY A 101 -11.51 9.05 2.55
N ASP A 102 -11.76 10.08 1.74
CA ASP A 102 -11.37 10.10 0.33
C ASP A 102 -9.84 10.20 0.18
N HIS A 103 -9.19 10.97 1.07
CA HIS A 103 -7.73 11.10 1.08
C HIS A 103 -7.03 9.81 1.50
N LEU A 104 -7.63 9.04 2.41
CA LEU A 104 -7.08 7.73 2.79
C LEU A 104 -6.90 6.82 1.57
N PHE A 105 -7.85 6.83 0.64
CA PHE A 105 -7.76 6.05 -0.58
C PHE A 105 -6.60 6.54 -1.47
N ILE A 106 -6.42 7.85 -1.60
CA ILE A 106 -5.30 8.45 -2.34
C ILE A 106 -3.95 8.05 -1.71
N TRP A 107 -3.85 8.10 -0.38
CA TRP A 107 -2.63 7.72 0.34
C TRP A 107 -2.28 6.25 0.18
N ILE A 108 -3.29 5.37 0.23
CA ILE A 108 -3.08 3.92 0.00
C ILE A 108 -2.64 3.66 -1.44
N GLN A 109 -3.22 4.37 -2.43
CA GLN A 109 -2.79 4.25 -3.82
C GLN A 109 -1.36 4.75 -4.02
N ALA A 110 -1.00 5.89 -3.45
CA ALA A 110 0.37 6.41 -3.51
C ALA A 110 1.36 5.42 -2.89
N LEU A 111 1.04 4.87 -1.71
CA LEU A 111 1.86 3.85 -1.06
C LEU A 111 2.02 2.60 -1.93
N GLY A 112 0.93 2.11 -2.55
CA GLY A 112 0.99 0.97 -3.46
C GLY A 112 1.87 1.21 -4.69
N GLN A 113 1.91 2.44 -5.20
CA GLN A 113 2.82 2.82 -6.27
C GLN A 113 4.28 2.83 -5.80
N PHE A 114 4.58 3.36 -4.61
CA PHE A 114 5.92 3.28 -4.01
C PHE A 114 6.37 1.83 -3.81
N GLU A 115 5.51 0.95 -3.29
CA GLU A 115 5.82 -0.46 -3.09
C GLU A 115 6.08 -1.17 -4.43
N SER A 116 5.29 -0.86 -5.47
CA SER A 116 5.49 -1.40 -6.81
C SER A 116 6.84 -0.97 -7.39
N LEU A 117 7.15 0.33 -7.32
CA LEU A 117 8.43 0.87 -7.81
C LEU A 117 9.61 0.29 -7.03
N ASN A 118 9.50 0.14 -5.71
CA ASN A 118 10.52 -0.46 -4.88
C ASN A 118 10.76 -1.94 -5.26
N SER A 119 9.69 -2.66 -5.59
CA SER A 119 9.79 -4.05 -6.05
C SER A 119 10.55 -4.14 -7.38
N PHE A 120 10.26 -3.25 -8.34
CA PHE A 120 11.00 -3.18 -9.60
C PHE A 120 12.45 -2.74 -9.39
N ALA A 121 12.70 -1.77 -8.51
CA ALA A 121 14.06 -1.32 -8.19
C ALA A 121 14.89 -2.46 -7.57
N HIS A 122 14.28 -3.23 -6.65
CA HIS A 122 14.92 -4.39 -6.05
C HIS A 122 15.20 -5.49 -7.08
N PHE A 123 14.25 -5.75 -7.98
CA PHE A 123 14.44 -6.69 -9.07
C PHE A 123 15.61 -6.25 -9.98
N TYR A 124 15.64 -5.00 -10.40
CA TYR A 124 16.70 -4.44 -11.22
C TYR A 124 18.08 -4.50 -10.52
N PHE A 125 18.13 -4.14 -9.24
CA PHE A 125 19.36 -4.21 -8.45
C PHE A 125 19.96 -5.63 -8.41
N ASN A 126 19.11 -6.65 -8.29
CA ASN A 126 19.54 -8.05 -8.25
C ASN A 126 19.82 -8.64 -9.65
N ASN A 127 19.42 -7.97 -10.71
CA ASN A 127 19.58 -8.43 -12.10
C ASN A 127 20.13 -7.31 -12.99
N PRO A 128 21.35 -6.82 -12.74
CA PRO A 128 21.90 -5.65 -13.43
C PRO A 128 22.13 -5.86 -14.93
N GLU A 129 22.14 -7.12 -15.39
CA GLU A 129 22.25 -7.49 -16.80
C GLU A 129 20.90 -7.41 -17.56
N TYR A 130 19.77 -7.24 -16.86
CA TYR A 130 18.48 -7.10 -17.50
C TYR A 130 18.27 -5.66 -17.96
N VAL A 131 17.60 -5.50 -19.09
CA VAL A 131 17.40 -4.20 -19.72
C VAL A 131 15.94 -3.77 -19.63
N PHE A 132 15.72 -2.46 -19.51
CA PHE A 132 14.39 -1.91 -19.65
C PHE A 132 13.94 -1.90 -21.10
N PRO A 133 12.64 -2.12 -21.39
CA PRO A 133 12.13 -2.02 -22.73
C PRO A 133 12.23 -0.59 -23.28
N THR A 134 12.53 -0.47 -24.55
CA THR A 134 12.48 0.80 -25.26
C THR A 134 11.17 0.88 -26.02
N LEU A 135 10.41 1.95 -25.81
CA LEU A 135 9.19 2.21 -26.56
C LEU A 135 9.56 2.77 -27.96
N ASN A 136 8.83 2.33 -28.98
CA ASN A 136 8.97 2.83 -30.34
C ASN A 136 7.59 3.17 -30.93
N ASP A 137 7.57 4.05 -31.93
CA ASP A 137 6.34 4.48 -32.63
C ASP A 137 5.93 3.52 -33.75
N ARG A 138 6.64 2.40 -33.90
CA ARG A 138 6.37 1.39 -34.94
C ARG A 138 5.56 0.27 -34.29
N PHE A 139 4.69 -0.36 -35.05
CA PHE A 139 3.99 -1.55 -34.64
C PHE A 139 4.93 -2.79 -34.72
N GLN A 140 5.97 -2.75 -33.90
CA GLN A 140 7.02 -3.77 -33.86
C GLN A 140 7.33 -4.18 -32.44
N ILE A 141 7.38 -5.47 -32.19
CA ILE A 141 7.86 -6.06 -30.93
C ILE A 141 9.11 -6.87 -31.24
N GLU A 142 10.21 -6.52 -30.60
CA GLU A 142 11.47 -7.24 -30.69
C GLU A 142 12.01 -7.51 -29.30
N PHE A 143 12.39 -8.76 -29.04
CA PHE A 143 13.13 -9.12 -27.84
C PHE A 143 14.18 -10.17 -28.17
N LYS A 144 15.32 -10.04 -27.48
CA LYS A 144 16.46 -10.96 -27.60
C LYS A 144 16.72 -11.59 -26.23
N ASN A 145 16.88 -12.91 -26.22
CA ASN A 145 17.21 -13.67 -25.01
C ASN A 145 16.25 -13.38 -23.84
N MET A 146 14.96 -13.22 -24.14
CA MET A 146 13.95 -13.02 -23.10
C MET A 146 13.74 -14.29 -22.30
N GLY A 147 13.99 -14.25 -21.01
CA GLY A 147 13.76 -15.34 -20.04
C GLY A 147 12.69 -14.99 -19.04
N HIS A 148 12.21 -15.97 -18.30
CA HIS A 148 11.25 -15.77 -17.23
C HIS A 148 11.97 -15.31 -15.95
N PRO A 149 11.62 -14.16 -15.35
CA PRO A 149 12.38 -13.58 -14.24
C PRO A 149 12.34 -14.41 -12.95
N MET A 150 11.37 -15.31 -12.80
CA MET A 150 11.22 -16.17 -11.61
C MET A 150 11.90 -17.54 -11.78
N VAL A 151 12.50 -17.84 -12.94
CA VAL A 151 13.25 -19.05 -13.17
C VAL A 151 14.72 -18.78 -12.91
N ALA A 152 15.39 -19.68 -12.18
CA ALA A 152 16.81 -19.55 -11.92
C ALA A 152 17.62 -19.44 -13.21
N LYS A 153 18.63 -18.58 -13.27
CA LYS A 153 19.40 -18.25 -14.48
C LYS A 153 19.99 -19.49 -15.17
N ASN A 154 20.44 -20.47 -14.39
CA ASN A 154 21.00 -21.72 -14.88
C ASN A 154 19.94 -22.69 -15.47
N GLU A 155 18.66 -22.43 -15.21
CA GLU A 155 17.54 -23.26 -15.68
C GLU A 155 16.68 -22.49 -16.70
N SER A 156 16.89 -21.20 -16.84
CA SER A 156 16.11 -20.33 -17.72
C SER A 156 16.47 -20.56 -19.19
N ILE A 157 15.48 -21.02 -19.95
CA ILE A 157 15.59 -21.09 -21.42
C ILE A 157 15.09 -19.75 -21.97
N THR A 158 15.97 -19.06 -22.69
CA THR A 158 15.65 -17.76 -23.28
C THR A 158 15.14 -17.89 -24.69
N ASN A 159 14.28 -16.97 -25.12
CA ASN A 159 13.73 -16.91 -26.47
C ASN A 159 14.04 -15.58 -27.12
N THR A 160 14.25 -15.60 -28.43
CA THR A 160 14.42 -14.42 -29.25
C THR A 160 13.29 -14.38 -30.28
N LEU A 161 12.63 -13.23 -30.40
CA LEU A 161 11.53 -13.06 -31.33
C LEU A 161 11.52 -11.63 -31.89
N THR A 162 11.27 -11.54 -33.19
CA THR A 162 11.02 -10.27 -33.87
C THR A 162 9.66 -10.35 -34.57
N LEU A 163 8.76 -9.43 -34.22
CA LEU A 163 7.46 -9.27 -34.83
C LEU A 163 7.46 -7.99 -35.65
N GLN A 164 7.45 -8.14 -36.93
CA GLN A 164 7.26 -7.05 -37.89
C GLN A 164 6.07 -7.43 -38.76
N ASP A 165 5.15 -6.52 -38.95
CA ASP A 165 4.00 -6.66 -39.86
C ASP A 165 3.04 -7.83 -39.58
N SER A 166 3.26 -8.56 -38.50
CA SER A 166 2.37 -9.65 -38.07
C SER A 166 1.22 -9.13 -37.21
N LYS A 167 -0.01 -9.48 -37.60
CA LYS A 167 -1.21 -9.02 -36.87
C LYS A 167 -1.51 -9.83 -35.60
N PHE A 168 -1.02 -11.06 -35.52
CA PHE A 168 -1.17 -11.92 -34.34
C PHE A 168 -0.11 -13.01 -34.30
N ILE A 169 0.16 -13.52 -33.09
CA ILE A 169 0.97 -14.72 -32.85
C ILE A 169 0.16 -15.72 -32.04
N LEU A 170 0.24 -16.97 -32.44
CA LEU A 170 -0.28 -18.09 -31.69
C LEU A 170 0.90 -18.76 -30.97
N LEU A 171 0.91 -18.68 -29.63
CA LEU A 171 1.87 -19.40 -28.79
C LEU A 171 1.23 -20.72 -28.35
N THR A 172 1.89 -21.83 -28.69
CA THR A 172 1.48 -23.17 -28.23
C THR A 172 2.62 -23.77 -27.43
N GLY A 173 2.32 -24.45 -26.37
CA GLY A 173 3.28 -25.16 -25.52
C GLY A 173 2.70 -26.45 -25.01
N SER A 174 3.58 -27.43 -24.75
CA SER A 174 3.23 -28.63 -23.97
C SER A 174 3.19 -28.23 -22.48
N ASN A 175 2.10 -28.53 -21.82
CA ASN A 175 2.02 -28.47 -20.34
C ASN A 175 2.82 -29.59 -19.72
#